data_61785ec1a059fb97fc04ee82f2e7c4fb
#
_entry.id   61785ec1a059fb97fc04ee82f2e7c4fb
#
_cell.length_a   1.000
_cell.length_b   1.000
_cell.length_c   1.000
_cell.angle_alpha   90.00
_cell.angle_beta   90.00
_cell.angle_gamma   90.00
#
_symmetry.space_group_name_H-M   'P 1'
#
loop_
_entity.id
_entity.type
_entity.pdbx_description
1 polymer ?
#
loop_
_entity_poly.entity_id
_entity_poly.type
_entity_poly.pdbx_seq_one_letter_code
_entity_poly.pdbx_strand_id
1 'polypeptide(L)'
;MVMEADLGRERRQRWGSRKIDLDLLLHGGSRYLDEQSNLEVPHPRMTFRRFVLEPAVEIAADMMHCVAGMSLSELLEHIETTEDRIRLFSDQERGSIETLQTICRDLGCEFSASSLSPVPSKFEAAKLNVYFPDESETAERQMAGKGPLLKLATDDSKHWGLEIAAAVSALNKC
;
A
#
# COMPACT_ATOMS: atom_id res chain seq x y z
N MET A 1 8.95 21.51 4.62
CA MET A 1 7.84 21.84 4.56
C MET A 1 7.55 23.28 4.85
N VAL A 2 8.11 24.09 3.96
CA VAL A 2 7.86 25.55 3.98
C VAL A 2 6.39 25.83 3.67
N MET A 3 5.82 25.19 2.64
CA MET A 3 4.43 25.36 2.23
C MET A 3 3.41 25.10 3.35
N GLU A 4 3.61 24.08 4.15
CA GLU A 4 2.68 23.81 5.26
C GLU A 4 2.76 24.86 6.35
N ALA A 5 3.96 25.42 6.60
CA ALA A 5 4.15 26.51 7.55
C ALA A 5 3.47 27.79 7.04
N ASP A 6 3.59 28.10 5.75
CA ASP A 6 2.95 29.25 5.09
C ASP A 6 1.41 29.13 5.12
N LEU A 7 0.87 27.91 5.12
CA LEU A 7 -0.55 27.60 5.26
C LEU A 7 -1.01 27.53 6.73
N GLY A 8 -0.16 27.91 7.69
CA GLY A 8 -0.52 28.01 9.10
C GLY A 8 -0.34 26.74 9.92
N ARG A 9 0.53 25.83 9.48
CA ARG A 9 0.89 24.64 10.28
C ARG A 9 1.74 25.06 11.48
N GLU A 10 1.21 24.87 12.69
CA GLU A 10 1.95 25.00 13.94
C GLU A 10 2.14 23.61 14.59
N ARG A 11 3.38 23.25 14.91
CA ARG A 11 3.69 22.03 15.69
C ARG A 11 3.50 22.29 17.18
N ARG A 12 2.29 22.10 17.71
CA ARG A 12 2.01 22.30 19.15
C ARG A 12 2.21 21.04 20.00
N GLN A 13 1.95 19.84 19.45
CA GLN A 13 2.10 18.57 20.18
C GLN A 13 2.47 17.43 19.22
N ARG A 14 3.27 16.45 19.70
CA ARG A 14 3.50 15.18 19.02
C ARG A 14 2.18 14.39 19.04
N TRP A 15 1.61 14.06 17.89
CA TRP A 15 0.30 13.39 17.73
C TRP A 15 -0.95 14.29 17.90
N GLY A 16 -0.80 15.61 17.99
CA GLY A 16 -1.94 16.53 17.98
C GLY A 16 -2.62 16.65 16.60
N SER A 17 -3.89 17.05 16.60
CA SER A 17 -4.64 17.39 15.38
C SER A 17 -3.87 18.42 14.55
N ARG A 18 -3.64 18.16 13.27
CA ARG A 18 -2.98 19.06 12.32
C ARG A 18 -4.02 19.85 11.55
N LYS A 19 -3.82 21.16 11.39
CA LYS A 19 -4.70 22.00 10.55
C LYS A 19 -4.60 21.63 9.08
N ILE A 20 -3.38 21.31 8.63
CA ILE A 20 -3.05 20.90 7.26
C ILE A 20 -1.94 19.83 7.30
N ASP A 21 -2.09 18.82 6.46
CA ASP A 21 -1.09 17.79 6.17
C ASP A 21 -1.04 17.64 4.65
N LEU A 22 0.14 17.86 4.05
CA LEU A 22 0.33 17.76 2.62
C LEU A 22 1.19 16.53 2.32
N ASP A 23 0.61 15.55 1.66
CA ASP A 23 1.30 14.37 1.19
C ASP A 23 1.67 14.52 -0.29
N LEU A 24 2.93 14.27 -0.64
CA LEU A 24 3.35 14.15 -2.03
C LEU A 24 3.03 12.73 -2.50
N LEU A 25 2.05 12.62 -3.40
CA LEU A 25 1.56 11.32 -3.86
C LEU A 25 2.42 10.73 -4.97
N LEU A 26 2.60 11.49 -6.05
CA LEU A 26 3.32 11.09 -7.27
C LEU A 26 4.11 12.27 -7.83
N HIS A 27 5.19 11.97 -8.55
CA HIS A 27 5.95 12.95 -9.32
C HIS A 27 6.36 12.33 -10.67
N GLY A 28 5.45 12.37 -11.65
CA GLY A 28 5.64 11.71 -12.93
C GLY A 28 5.95 10.22 -12.76
N GLY A 29 6.93 9.71 -13.49
CA GLY A 29 7.43 8.32 -13.35
C GLY A 29 8.59 8.18 -12.36
N SER A 30 8.87 9.20 -11.54
CA SER A 30 10.02 9.22 -10.64
C SER A 30 9.80 8.35 -9.41
N ARG A 31 10.88 7.68 -8.98
CA ARG A 31 10.95 7.03 -7.67
C ARG A 31 12.01 7.75 -6.84
N TYR A 32 11.64 8.13 -5.63
CA TYR A 32 12.52 8.83 -4.70
C TYR A 32 12.30 8.32 -3.28
N LEU A 33 13.39 8.06 -2.57
CA LEU A 33 13.37 7.66 -1.17
C LEU A 33 14.43 8.48 -0.42
N ASP A 34 14.00 9.19 0.60
CA ASP A 34 14.88 9.90 1.54
C ASP A 34 14.51 9.50 2.98
N GLU A 35 15.34 8.66 3.56
CA GLU A 35 15.15 8.15 4.92
C GLU A 35 15.26 9.27 5.97
N GLN A 36 16.06 10.32 5.73
CA GLN A 36 16.24 11.41 6.70
C GLN A 36 14.97 12.26 6.84
N SER A 37 14.32 12.56 5.73
CA SER A 37 13.04 13.30 5.73
C SER A 37 11.82 12.40 5.82
N ASN A 38 11.99 11.08 5.77
CA ASN A 38 10.93 10.08 5.65
C ASN A 38 10.00 10.38 4.46
N LEU A 39 10.61 10.78 3.34
CA LEU A 39 9.91 11.05 2.09
C LEU A 39 10.09 9.89 1.12
N GLU A 40 8.98 9.29 0.75
CA GLU A 40 8.91 8.24 -0.27
C GLU A 40 7.92 8.65 -1.37
N VAL A 41 8.37 8.62 -2.64
CA VAL A 41 7.57 8.91 -3.84
C VAL A 41 7.76 7.76 -4.82
N PRO A 42 6.69 7.13 -5.29
CA PRO A 42 5.28 7.32 -4.94
C PRO A 42 4.99 7.12 -3.45
N HIS A 43 3.97 7.82 -2.94
CA HIS A 43 3.57 7.66 -1.53
C HIS A 43 3.20 6.18 -1.25
N PRO A 44 3.84 5.51 -0.26
CA PRO A 44 3.82 4.05 -0.13
C PRO A 44 2.43 3.45 0.17
N ARG A 45 1.49 4.28 0.62
CA ARG A 45 0.15 3.83 0.99
C ARG A 45 -0.96 4.34 0.07
N MET A 46 -0.64 4.97 -1.07
CA MET A 46 -1.67 5.54 -1.92
C MET A 46 -2.44 4.48 -2.73
N THR A 47 -1.79 3.38 -3.10
CA THR A 47 -2.34 2.37 -4.02
C THR A 47 -3.59 1.65 -3.51
N PHE A 48 -3.82 1.62 -2.19
CA PHE A 48 -4.97 0.99 -1.56
C PHE A 48 -5.87 1.97 -0.79
N ARG A 49 -5.58 3.28 -0.85
CA ARG A 49 -6.41 4.30 -0.21
C ARG A 49 -7.43 4.85 -1.19
N ARG A 50 -8.65 4.32 -1.13
CA ARG A 50 -9.73 4.72 -2.01
C ARG A 50 -9.99 6.23 -1.95
N PHE A 51 -10.05 6.82 -0.74
CA PHE A 51 -10.24 8.25 -0.54
C PHE A 51 -9.12 9.13 -1.12
N VAL A 52 -7.96 8.54 -1.48
CA VAL A 52 -6.87 9.22 -2.21
C VAL A 52 -7.02 9.00 -3.71
N LEU A 53 -7.34 7.76 -4.13
CA LEU A 53 -7.44 7.41 -5.55
C LEU A 53 -8.63 8.08 -6.23
N GLU A 54 -9.79 8.14 -5.59
CA GLU A 54 -11.00 8.75 -6.17
C GLU A 54 -10.76 10.20 -6.65
N PRO A 55 -10.32 11.15 -5.82
CA PRO A 55 -10.05 12.50 -6.29
C PRO A 55 -8.81 12.59 -7.21
N ALA A 56 -7.84 11.68 -7.06
CA ALA A 56 -6.67 11.66 -7.93
C ALA A 56 -7.02 11.23 -9.36
N VAL A 57 -7.95 10.30 -9.53
CA VAL A 57 -8.44 9.87 -10.86
C VAL A 57 -9.19 10.99 -11.57
N GLU A 58 -9.91 11.86 -10.87
CA GLU A 58 -10.60 13.00 -11.48
C GLU A 58 -9.64 13.97 -12.22
N ILE A 59 -8.40 14.07 -11.74
CA ILE A 59 -7.42 15.03 -12.27
C ILE A 59 -6.27 14.39 -13.05
N ALA A 60 -5.99 13.10 -12.84
CA ALA A 60 -4.81 12.44 -13.38
C ALA A 60 -5.02 10.93 -13.61
N ALA A 61 -6.14 10.53 -14.21
CA ALA A 61 -6.54 9.12 -14.41
C ALA A 61 -5.44 8.24 -15.02
N ASP A 62 -4.75 8.75 -16.04
CA ASP A 62 -3.74 8.01 -16.81
C ASP A 62 -2.33 8.08 -16.18
N MET A 63 -2.16 8.78 -15.05
CA MET A 63 -0.86 8.87 -14.40
C MET A 63 -0.44 7.52 -13.85
N MET A 64 0.74 7.06 -14.28
CA MET A 64 1.28 5.75 -13.89
C MET A 64 1.91 5.79 -12.50
N HIS A 65 1.53 4.86 -11.64
CA HIS A 65 2.23 4.57 -10.40
C HIS A 65 3.41 3.62 -10.70
N CYS A 66 4.63 4.16 -10.75
CA CYS A 66 5.80 3.44 -11.27
C CYS A 66 6.14 2.14 -10.51
N VAL A 67 5.80 2.02 -9.23
CA VAL A 67 6.02 0.79 -8.44
C VAL A 67 4.90 -0.22 -8.69
N ALA A 68 3.64 0.21 -8.67
CA ALA A 68 2.52 -0.68 -8.94
C ALA A 68 2.42 -1.09 -10.42
N GLY A 69 3.01 -0.32 -11.35
CA GLY A 69 2.93 -0.57 -12.78
C GLY A 69 1.52 -0.45 -13.35
N MET A 70 0.68 0.35 -12.72
CA MET A 70 -0.72 0.60 -13.06
C MET A 70 -1.00 2.09 -13.05
N SER A 71 -1.93 2.55 -13.88
CA SER A 71 -2.47 3.91 -13.81
C SER A 71 -3.35 4.09 -12.57
N LEU A 72 -3.65 5.33 -12.20
CA LEU A 72 -4.54 5.60 -11.07
C LEU A 72 -5.95 5.07 -11.31
N SER A 73 -6.46 5.17 -12.55
CA SER A 73 -7.76 4.60 -12.92
C SER A 73 -7.78 3.07 -12.84
N GLU A 74 -6.72 2.39 -13.31
CA GLU A 74 -6.60 0.94 -13.18
C GLU A 74 -6.52 0.47 -11.73
N LEU A 75 -5.82 1.23 -10.85
CA LEU A 75 -5.76 0.94 -9.42
C LEU A 75 -7.14 1.06 -8.77
N LEU A 76 -7.88 2.11 -9.08
CA LEU A 76 -9.22 2.32 -8.54
C LEU A 76 -10.19 1.23 -9.01
N GLU A 77 -10.22 0.94 -10.31
CA GLU A 77 -11.02 -0.14 -10.90
C GLU A 77 -10.69 -1.50 -10.27
N HIS A 78 -9.40 -1.77 -10.04
CA HIS A 78 -8.97 -3.01 -9.40
C HIS A 78 -9.54 -3.15 -7.98
N ILE A 79 -9.52 -2.08 -7.19
CA ILE A 79 -10.10 -2.08 -5.83
C ILE A 79 -11.61 -2.33 -5.88
N GLU A 80 -12.29 -1.77 -6.87
CA GLU A 80 -13.76 -1.85 -6.99
C GLU A 80 -14.24 -3.21 -7.47
N THR A 81 -13.48 -3.86 -8.35
CA THR A 81 -13.93 -5.07 -9.05
C THR A 81 -13.35 -6.36 -8.47
N THR A 82 -12.30 -6.28 -7.65
CA THR A 82 -11.67 -7.48 -7.10
C THR A 82 -12.28 -7.87 -5.75
N GLU A 83 -12.44 -9.18 -5.53
CA GLU A 83 -12.91 -9.74 -4.26
C GLU A 83 -11.99 -9.40 -3.08
N ASP A 84 -12.52 -9.42 -1.86
CA ASP A 84 -11.81 -9.10 -0.62
C ASP A 84 -10.80 -10.19 -0.24
N ARG A 85 -9.78 -10.33 -1.08
CA ARG A 85 -8.66 -11.25 -0.92
C ARG A 85 -7.37 -10.50 -0.65
N ILE A 86 -6.65 -10.95 0.38
CA ILE A 86 -5.30 -10.48 0.71
C ILE A 86 -4.30 -11.56 0.33
N ARG A 87 -3.26 -11.19 -0.40
CA ARG A 87 -2.19 -12.10 -0.77
C ARG A 87 -0.88 -11.66 -0.15
N LEU A 88 -0.23 -12.60 0.52
CA LEU A 88 1.16 -12.45 0.94
C LEU A 88 2.08 -12.99 -0.17
N PHE A 89 3.07 -12.19 -0.54
CA PHE A 89 4.22 -12.61 -1.30
C PHE A 89 5.43 -12.68 -0.38
N SER A 90 5.92 -13.88 -0.11
CA SER A 90 7.08 -14.09 0.76
C SER A 90 7.67 -15.47 0.55
N ASP A 91 9.00 -15.54 0.65
CA ASP A 91 9.75 -16.78 0.77
C ASP A 91 10.08 -17.10 2.24
N GLN A 92 9.56 -16.33 3.18
CA GLN A 92 9.78 -16.49 4.62
C GLN A 92 9.00 -17.66 5.24
N GLU A 93 9.38 -18.00 6.47
CA GLU A 93 8.93 -19.20 7.17
C GLU A 93 7.43 -19.22 7.55
N ARG A 94 6.91 -20.41 7.78
CA ARG A 94 5.49 -20.72 8.09
C ARG A 94 4.86 -19.86 9.19
N GLY A 95 5.60 -19.44 10.21
CA GLY A 95 5.06 -18.69 11.35
C GLY A 95 4.46 -17.33 10.96
N SER A 96 5.06 -16.66 9.99
CA SER A 96 4.54 -15.39 9.44
C SER A 96 3.23 -15.62 8.67
N ILE A 97 3.15 -16.70 7.91
CA ILE A 97 1.96 -17.07 7.13
C ILE A 97 0.77 -17.37 8.05
N GLU A 98 0.98 -18.17 9.09
CA GLU A 98 -0.08 -18.52 10.07
C GLU A 98 -0.62 -17.29 10.80
N THR A 99 0.27 -16.37 11.20
CA THR A 99 -0.10 -15.12 11.84
C THR A 99 -0.97 -14.26 10.91
N LEU A 100 -0.53 -14.07 9.66
CA LEU A 100 -1.27 -13.27 8.68
C LEU A 100 -2.60 -13.92 8.28
N GLN A 101 -2.63 -15.25 8.17
CA GLN A 101 -3.87 -15.98 7.91
C GLN A 101 -4.90 -15.77 9.03
N THR A 102 -4.46 -15.75 10.27
CA THR A 102 -5.33 -15.47 11.42
C THR A 102 -5.86 -14.05 11.38
N ILE A 103 -4.99 -13.06 11.14
CA ILE A 103 -5.37 -11.65 10.99
C ILE A 103 -6.42 -11.47 9.88
N CYS A 104 -6.18 -12.05 8.71
CA CYS A 104 -7.12 -11.93 7.59
C CYS A 104 -8.47 -12.59 7.89
N ARG A 105 -8.47 -13.73 8.58
CA ARG A 105 -9.71 -14.39 9.03
C ARG A 105 -10.52 -13.50 9.98
N ASP A 106 -9.84 -12.86 10.94
CA ASP A 106 -10.49 -11.97 11.91
C ASP A 106 -11.06 -10.71 11.23
N LEU A 107 -10.47 -10.29 10.11
CA LEU A 107 -10.94 -9.17 9.28
C LEU A 107 -12.01 -9.59 8.25
N GLY A 108 -12.35 -10.89 8.16
CA GLY A 108 -13.31 -11.40 7.18
C GLY A 108 -12.82 -11.42 5.73
N CYS A 109 -11.49 -11.38 5.52
CA CYS A 109 -10.87 -11.41 4.19
C CYS A 109 -10.38 -12.82 3.85
N GLU A 110 -10.44 -13.18 2.57
CA GLU A 110 -9.74 -14.36 2.08
C GLU A 110 -8.23 -14.14 2.09
N PHE A 111 -7.49 -15.16 2.47
CA PHE A 111 -6.04 -15.12 2.51
C PHE A 111 -5.42 -16.15 1.57
N SER A 112 -4.40 -15.74 0.86
CA SER A 112 -3.53 -16.63 0.08
C SER A 112 -2.06 -16.24 0.26
N ALA A 113 -1.17 -17.22 0.17
CA ALA A 113 0.27 -16.99 0.16
C ALA A 113 0.86 -17.48 -1.16
N SER A 114 1.86 -16.79 -1.66
CA SER A 114 2.59 -17.13 -2.88
C SER A 114 4.08 -16.90 -2.65
N SER A 115 4.92 -17.79 -3.20
CA SER A 115 6.37 -17.59 -3.23
C SER A 115 6.74 -16.44 -4.16
N LEU A 116 7.82 -15.75 -3.82
CA LEU A 116 8.45 -14.76 -4.69
C LEU A 116 9.31 -15.39 -5.77
N SER A 117 9.76 -16.64 -5.58
CA SER A 117 10.61 -17.33 -6.55
C SER A 117 10.37 -18.86 -6.56
N PRO A 118 9.79 -19.43 -7.63
CA PRO A 118 9.20 -18.76 -8.78
C PRO A 118 7.79 -18.22 -8.50
N VAL A 119 7.47 -17.07 -9.08
CA VAL A 119 6.09 -16.56 -9.04
C VAL A 119 5.21 -17.45 -9.91
N PRO A 120 4.07 -17.90 -9.41
CA PRO A 120 3.11 -18.66 -10.22
C PRO A 120 2.69 -17.86 -11.47
N SER A 121 2.68 -18.52 -12.62
CA SER A 121 2.30 -17.91 -13.89
C SER A 121 0.81 -17.51 -13.94
N LYS A 122 0.00 -18.14 -13.10
CA LYS A 122 -1.42 -17.86 -12.93
C LYS A 122 -1.77 -17.84 -11.45
N PHE A 123 -2.39 -16.79 -11.00
CA PHE A 123 -3.04 -16.71 -9.69
C PHE A 123 -4.26 -15.78 -9.80
N GLU A 124 -5.22 -16.01 -8.94
CA GLU A 124 -6.41 -15.16 -8.87
C GLU A 124 -6.02 -13.74 -8.41
N ALA A 125 -6.73 -12.74 -8.88
CA ALA A 125 -6.50 -11.37 -8.45
C ALA A 125 -6.70 -11.23 -6.93
N ALA A 126 -5.91 -10.38 -6.30
CA ALA A 126 -6.06 -10.02 -4.89
C ALA A 126 -6.27 -8.52 -4.77
N LYS A 127 -7.21 -8.10 -3.94
CA LYS A 127 -7.50 -6.69 -3.70
C LYS A 127 -6.31 -5.98 -3.06
N LEU A 128 -5.50 -6.69 -2.28
CA LEU A 128 -4.29 -6.18 -1.65
C LEU A 128 -3.17 -7.23 -1.70
N ASN A 129 -2.00 -6.83 -2.16
CA ASN A 129 -0.79 -7.62 -2.14
C ASN A 129 0.12 -7.11 -1.03
N VAL A 130 0.55 -8.00 -0.15
CA VAL A 130 1.38 -7.70 1.03
C VAL A 130 2.75 -8.33 0.87
N TYR A 131 3.80 -7.63 1.28
CA TYR A 131 5.18 -8.14 1.25
C TYR A 131 6.02 -7.57 2.40
N PHE A 132 7.17 -8.20 2.68
CA PHE A 132 8.10 -7.75 3.72
C PHE A 132 9.17 -6.78 3.18
N PRO A 133 9.73 -5.89 4.03
CA PRO A 133 10.69 -4.88 3.61
C PRO A 133 11.97 -5.41 2.98
N ASP A 134 12.48 -6.53 3.45
CA ASP A 134 13.68 -7.21 2.97
C ASP A 134 13.49 -7.86 1.59
N GLU A 135 12.26 -8.12 1.20
CA GLU A 135 11.88 -8.70 -0.09
C GLU A 135 11.41 -7.63 -1.11
N SER A 136 11.46 -6.33 -0.75
CA SER A 136 10.75 -5.24 -1.45
C SER A 136 11.09 -5.14 -2.94
N GLU A 137 12.36 -5.20 -3.32
CA GLU A 137 12.75 -5.02 -4.73
C GLU A 137 12.23 -6.17 -5.62
N THR A 138 12.35 -7.40 -5.13
CA THR A 138 11.85 -8.59 -5.85
C THR A 138 10.33 -8.59 -5.89
N ALA A 139 9.67 -8.31 -4.77
CA ALA A 139 8.22 -8.27 -4.66
C ALA A 139 7.61 -7.22 -5.57
N GLU A 140 8.10 -5.97 -5.53
CA GLU A 140 7.59 -4.87 -6.35
C GLU A 140 7.72 -5.17 -7.85
N ARG A 141 8.88 -5.70 -8.29
CA ARG A 141 9.10 -6.07 -9.69
C ARG A 141 8.14 -7.14 -10.18
N GLN A 142 7.85 -8.13 -9.35
CA GLN A 142 7.01 -9.26 -9.72
C GLN A 142 5.52 -8.97 -9.61
N MET A 143 5.14 -7.99 -8.79
CA MET A 143 3.74 -7.61 -8.56
C MET A 143 3.28 -6.42 -9.41
N ALA A 144 4.15 -5.83 -10.22
CA ALA A 144 3.77 -4.76 -11.13
C ALA A 144 2.59 -5.19 -12.02
N GLY A 145 1.54 -4.37 -12.08
CA GLY A 145 0.31 -4.65 -12.82
C GLY A 145 -0.65 -5.65 -12.16
N LYS A 146 -0.44 -6.01 -10.88
CA LYS A 146 -1.23 -7.03 -10.17
C LYS A 146 -2.10 -6.49 -9.04
N GLY A 147 -2.17 -5.19 -8.91
CA GLY A 147 -3.01 -4.48 -7.94
C GLY A 147 -2.24 -3.75 -6.85
N PRO A 148 -2.97 -3.21 -5.86
CA PRO A 148 -2.41 -2.47 -4.75
C PRO A 148 -1.36 -3.23 -3.95
N LEU A 149 -0.36 -2.49 -3.46
CA LEU A 149 0.79 -3.01 -2.73
C LEU A 149 0.83 -2.45 -1.30
N LEU A 150 1.02 -3.31 -0.31
CA LEU A 150 1.32 -2.93 1.07
C LEU A 150 2.66 -3.55 1.48
N LYS A 151 3.66 -2.71 1.72
CA LYS A 151 4.89 -3.07 2.39
C LYS A 151 4.65 -3.01 3.91
N LEU A 152 4.82 -4.12 4.62
CA LEU A 152 4.78 -4.12 6.07
C LEU A 152 5.96 -3.32 6.61
N ALA A 153 5.71 -2.40 7.55
CA ALA A 153 6.72 -1.44 7.98
C ALA A 153 7.73 -2.01 8.97
N THR A 154 7.49 -3.19 9.51
CA THR A 154 8.29 -3.78 10.60
C THR A 154 8.25 -5.30 10.57
N ASP A 155 9.31 -5.93 11.07
CA ASP A 155 9.37 -7.37 11.31
C ASP A 155 8.59 -7.79 12.58
N ASP A 156 8.06 -6.83 13.34
CA ASP A 156 7.25 -7.11 14.52
C ASP A 156 5.81 -7.49 14.15
N SER A 157 5.53 -8.77 14.22
CA SER A 157 4.21 -9.35 13.93
C SER A 157 3.04 -8.75 14.70
N LYS A 158 3.29 -8.12 15.86
CA LYS A 158 2.26 -7.42 16.64
C LYS A 158 1.69 -6.21 15.93
N HIS A 159 2.47 -5.58 15.05
CA HIS A 159 2.04 -4.42 14.27
C HIS A 159 1.36 -4.79 12.94
N TRP A 160 1.59 -5.99 12.42
CA TRP A 160 1.01 -6.41 11.13
C TRP A 160 -0.52 -6.35 11.12
N GLY A 161 -1.15 -6.77 12.22
CA GLY A 161 -2.61 -6.71 12.36
C GLY A 161 -3.16 -5.29 12.21
N LEU A 162 -2.49 -4.31 12.82
CA LEU A 162 -2.90 -2.91 12.72
C LEU A 162 -2.68 -2.34 11.31
N GLU A 163 -1.57 -2.67 10.66
CA GLU A 163 -1.27 -2.20 9.31
C GLU A 163 -2.24 -2.79 8.28
N ILE A 164 -2.49 -4.08 8.34
CA ILE A 164 -3.44 -4.75 7.44
C ILE A 164 -4.88 -4.27 7.69
N ALA A 165 -5.30 -4.16 8.97
CA ALA A 165 -6.62 -3.65 9.29
C ALA A 165 -6.83 -2.21 8.80
N ALA A 166 -5.81 -1.36 8.92
CA ALA A 166 -5.84 0.00 8.40
C ALA A 166 -5.93 0.02 6.87
N ALA A 167 -5.20 -0.87 6.17
CA ALA A 167 -5.25 -0.98 4.73
C ALA A 167 -6.62 -1.50 4.25
N VAL A 168 -7.16 -2.55 4.85
CA VAL A 168 -8.50 -3.07 4.54
C VAL A 168 -9.58 -2.00 4.79
N SER A 169 -9.48 -1.26 5.90
CA SER A 169 -10.40 -0.16 6.15
C SER A 169 -10.31 0.95 5.09
N ALA A 170 -9.12 1.23 4.58
CA ALA A 170 -8.91 2.26 3.57
C ALA A 170 -9.39 1.84 2.17
N LEU A 171 -9.37 0.54 1.86
CA LEU A 171 -9.93 -0.03 0.64
C LEU A 171 -11.46 0.10 0.59
N ASN A 172 -12.12 0.03 1.73
CA ASN A 172 -13.58 -0.04 1.86
C ASN A 172 -14.24 1.30 2.23
N LYS A 173 -13.47 2.33 2.55
CA LYS A 173 -13.99 3.68 2.84
C LYS A 173 -14.20 4.46 1.54
N CYS A 174 -15.45 4.79 1.31
CA CYS A 174 -15.82 5.91 0.42
C CYS A 174 -15.60 7.23 1.15
#